data_938c32d3c2560ddaed995141101c11c0
#
_entry.id   938c32d3c2560ddaed995141101c11c0
#
_cell.length_a   1.000
_cell.length_b   1.000
_cell.length_c   1.000
_cell.angle_alpha   90.00
_cell.angle_beta   90.00
_cell.angle_gamma   90.00
#
_symmetry.space_group_name_H-M   'P 1'
#
loop_
_entity.id
_entity.type
_entity.pdbx_description
1 polymer ?
#
loop_
_entity_poly.entity_id
_entity_poly.type
_entity_poly.pdbx_seq_one_letter_code
_entity_poly.pdbx_strand_id
1 'polypeptide(L)'
;MIFIGDLKPYCLQLDTSRAMQYKRLLEQADRYKQMELPLEHPKESTTYMGIAIANLALAYRLSGSEQYLQDAKRFMNTVLSYEKWGNAHLVNVDLSASWILFGLSLGYDWLKPYLSEEEKQRIFCKIRHHAKVMFDYRRDTYGSGWSTNFYQNHNWINMTGLAAAGYAMQGQAEEADTYIKEAKEDFARVFDLMAEDGSNYEGVTYWRYGGMWLFVYAHLLKVQEGIDYFQSSPYLKNTFYYRLYQC
;
A
#
# COMPACT_ATOMS: atom_id res chain seq x y z
N MET A 1 -4.85 0.10 -13.99
CA MET A 1 -4.63 0.69 -12.66
C MET A 1 -4.05 -0.38 -11.76
N ILE A 2 -2.93 -0.11 -11.13
CA ILE A 2 -2.35 -1.06 -10.15
C ILE A 2 -3.37 -1.33 -9.05
N PHE A 3 -3.35 -2.53 -8.46
CA PHE A 3 -4.25 -3.00 -7.42
C PHE A 3 -5.73 -3.15 -7.82
N ILE A 4 -6.27 -2.38 -8.77
CA ILE A 4 -7.69 -2.42 -9.17
C ILE A 4 -7.90 -3.07 -10.54
N GLY A 5 -6.94 -2.96 -11.45
CA GLY A 5 -7.08 -3.39 -12.83
C GLY A 5 -8.06 -2.50 -13.61
N ASP A 6 -9.12 -3.08 -14.15
CA ASP A 6 -10.20 -2.34 -14.83
C ASP A 6 -11.20 -1.78 -13.79
N LEU A 7 -11.49 -0.49 -13.89
CA LEU A 7 -12.42 0.21 -13.01
C LEU A 7 -13.89 0.03 -13.43
N LYS A 8 -14.17 -0.24 -14.69
CA LYS A 8 -15.54 -0.31 -15.23
C LYS A 8 -16.46 -1.28 -14.47
N PRO A 9 -16.05 -2.52 -14.14
CA PRO A 9 -16.90 -3.43 -13.38
C PRO A 9 -17.31 -2.88 -12.02
N TYR A 10 -16.43 -2.10 -11.37
CA TYR A 10 -16.74 -1.49 -10.08
C TYR A 10 -17.74 -0.35 -10.23
N CYS A 11 -17.58 0.52 -11.26
CA CYS A 11 -18.52 1.61 -11.51
C CYS A 11 -19.96 1.10 -11.72
N LEU A 12 -20.15 -0.03 -12.39
CA LEU A 12 -21.46 -0.63 -12.61
C LEU A 12 -22.13 -1.19 -11.33
N GLN A 13 -21.41 -1.27 -10.23
CA GLN A 13 -21.86 -1.87 -8.97
C GLN A 13 -22.04 -0.85 -7.84
N LEU A 14 -21.76 0.44 -8.08
CA LEU A 14 -21.74 1.46 -7.02
C LEU A 14 -23.09 1.69 -6.36
N ASP A 15 -24.18 1.51 -7.11
CA ASP A 15 -25.55 1.69 -6.63
C ASP A 15 -26.22 0.35 -6.25
N THR A 16 -25.51 -0.75 -6.32
CA THR A 16 -26.03 -2.10 -6.09
C THR A 16 -25.17 -2.88 -5.09
N SER A 17 -24.45 -3.91 -5.54
CA SER A 17 -23.68 -4.81 -4.67
C SER A 17 -22.53 -4.15 -3.90
N ARG A 18 -22.06 -2.97 -4.35
CA ARG A 18 -20.98 -2.20 -3.69
C ARG A 18 -21.43 -0.87 -3.09
N ALA A 19 -22.73 -0.60 -3.02
CA ALA A 19 -23.26 0.68 -2.54
C ALA A 19 -22.75 1.03 -1.13
N MET A 20 -22.71 0.05 -0.22
CA MET A 20 -22.22 0.26 1.15
C MET A 20 -20.72 0.61 1.17
N GLN A 21 -19.90 -0.09 0.41
CA GLN A 21 -18.45 0.15 0.33
C GLN A 21 -18.17 1.53 -0.29
N TYR A 22 -18.90 1.88 -1.33
CA TYR A 22 -18.80 3.19 -1.98
C TYR A 22 -19.19 4.32 -1.03
N LYS A 23 -20.31 4.19 -0.32
CA LYS A 23 -20.72 5.15 0.70
C LYS A 23 -19.65 5.34 1.78
N ARG A 24 -19.08 4.25 2.31
CA ARG A 24 -18.00 4.31 3.31
C ARG A 24 -16.74 4.98 2.77
N LEU A 25 -16.39 4.76 1.50
CA LEU A 25 -15.27 5.42 0.86
C LEU A 25 -15.48 6.94 0.82
N LEU A 26 -16.67 7.39 0.39
CA LEU A 26 -16.99 8.83 0.32
C LEU A 26 -17.03 9.47 1.71
N GLU A 27 -17.65 8.83 2.70
CA GLU A 27 -17.64 9.29 4.09
C GLU A 27 -16.22 9.43 4.65
N GLN A 28 -15.32 8.51 4.32
CA GLN A 28 -13.93 8.60 4.72
C GLN A 28 -13.18 9.70 3.98
N ALA A 29 -13.42 9.85 2.67
CA ALA A 29 -12.85 10.91 1.86
C ALA A 29 -13.29 12.31 2.34
N ASP A 30 -14.56 12.44 2.76
CA ASP A 30 -15.09 13.69 3.32
C ASP A 30 -14.43 14.09 4.65
N ARG A 31 -14.04 13.13 5.48
CA ARG A 31 -13.27 13.41 6.71
C ARG A 31 -11.90 14.00 6.40
N TYR A 32 -11.24 13.57 5.32
CA TYR A 32 -9.92 14.07 4.94
C TYR A 32 -9.96 15.54 4.44
N LYS A 33 -11.09 16.03 3.92
CA LYS A 33 -11.24 17.42 3.46
C LYS A 33 -10.93 18.44 4.56
N GLN A 34 -11.32 18.13 5.79
CA GLN A 34 -11.24 19.04 6.96
C GLN A 34 -9.94 18.86 7.75
N MET A 35 -9.10 17.89 7.38
CA MET A 35 -7.87 17.67 8.12
C MET A 35 -6.84 18.76 7.83
N GLU A 36 -6.34 19.38 8.88
CA GLU A 36 -5.13 20.19 8.82
C GLU A 36 -3.94 19.27 8.61
N LEU A 37 -3.08 19.61 7.66
CA LEU A 37 -1.88 18.84 7.37
C LEU A 37 -0.65 19.56 7.93
N PRO A 38 0.19 18.87 8.71
CA PRO A 38 1.40 19.46 9.26
C PRO A 38 2.35 19.94 8.14
N LEU A 39 2.93 21.12 8.31
CA LEU A 39 3.94 21.66 7.37
C LEU A 39 5.24 20.87 7.40
N GLU A 40 5.58 20.31 8.58
CA GLU A 40 6.74 19.46 8.80
C GLU A 40 6.27 18.07 9.24
N HIS A 41 7.12 17.06 9.04
CA HIS A 41 6.81 15.70 9.47
C HIS A 41 6.55 15.66 10.98
N PRO A 42 5.35 15.25 11.43
CA PRO A 42 5.02 15.22 12.85
C PRO A 42 5.77 14.11 13.58
N LYS A 43 5.80 14.20 14.92
CA LYS A 43 6.37 13.13 15.77
C LYS A 43 5.50 11.87 15.79
N GLU A 44 4.21 12.05 15.53
CA GLU A 44 3.23 10.97 15.49
C GLU A 44 3.34 10.17 14.19
N SER A 45 2.66 9.01 14.15
CA SER A 45 2.63 8.18 12.96
C SER A 45 1.92 8.87 11.79
N THR A 46 2.52 8.82 10.62
CA THR A 46 1.99 9.38 9.37
C THR A 46 1.38 8.33 8.43
N THR A 47 1.17 7.11 8.91
CA THR A 47 0.59 6.01 8.09
C THR A 47 -0.75 6.39 7.45
N TYR A 48 -1.56 7.21 8.13
CA TYR A 48 -2.85 7.69 7.62
C TYR A 48 -2.73 8.47 6.31
N MET A 49 -1.61 9.12 6.04
CA MET A 49 -1.42 9.92 4.81
C MET A 49 -1.42 9.04 3.56
N GLY A 50 -0.77 7.88 3.61
CA GLY A 50 -0.82 6.92 2.51
C GLY A 50 -2.24 6.42 2.25
N ILE A 51 -2.98 6.10 3.32
CA ILE A 51 -4.39 5.68 3.22
C ILE A 51 -5.25 6.81 2.62
N ALA A 52 -5.05 8.05 3.08
CA ALA A 52 -5.80 9.20 2.59
C ALA A 52 -5.59 9.44 1.09
N ILE A 53 -4.33 9.39 0.62
CA ILE A 53 -4.01 9.52 -0.79
C ILE A 53 -4.75 8.47 -1.62
N ALA A 54 -4.67 7.19 -1.24
CA ALA A 54 -5.32 6.12 -1.97
C ALA A 54 -6.85 6.26 -1.96
N ASN A 55 -7.46 6.54 -0.81
CA ASN A 55 -8.92 6.71 -0.70
C ASN A 55 -9.42 7.91 -1.49
N LEU A 56 -8.76 9.06 -1.42
CA LEU A 56 -9.14 10.26 -2.18
C LEU A 56 -8.99 10.06 -3.68
N ALA A 57 -7.89 9.42 -4.11
CA ALA A 57 -7.68 9.08 -5.51
C ALA A 57 -8.77 8.13 -6.02
N LEU A 58 -9.14 7.10 -5.25
CA LEU A 58 -10.22 6.20 -5.62
C LEU A 58 -11.58 6.88 -5.61
N ALA A 59 -11.87 7.73 -4.61
CA ALA A 59 -13.11 8.50 -4.53
C ALA A 59 -13.28 9.39 -5.77
N TYR A 60 -12.22 10.08 -6.20
CA TYR A 60 -12.22 10.86 -7.45
C TYR A 60 -12.50 9.97 -8.66
N ARG A 61 -11.80 8.86 -8.80
CA ARG A 61 -11.92 7.95 -9.95
C ARG A 61 -13.31 7.34 -10.08
N LEU A 62 -14.02 7.15 -8.98
CA LEU A 62 -15.38 6.57 -8.96
C LEU A 62 -16.48 7.63 -9.06
N SER A 63 -16.30 8.81 -8.46
CA SER A 63 -17.34 9.85 -8.41
C SER A 63 -17.19 10.95 -9.46
N GLY A 64 -15.98 11.17 -9.96
CA GLY A 64 -15.66 12.33 -10.81
C GLY A 64 -15.64 13.67 -10.05
N SER A 65 -15.76 13.67 -8.72
CA SER A 65 -15.78 14.90 -7.92
C SER A 65 -14.40 15.56 -7.84
N GLU A 66 -14.24 16.71 -8.48
CA GLU A 66 -12.98 17.46 -8.52
C GLU A 66 -12.42 17.79 -7.15
N GLN A 67 -13.28 17.93 -6.14
CA GLN A 67 -12.85 18.16 -4.75
C GLN A 67 -11.94 17.04 -4.25
N TYR A 68 -12.26 15.77 -4.54
CA TYR A 68 -11.42 14.65 -4.11
C TYR A 68 -10.07 14.62 -4.85
N LEU A 69 -10.01 15.07 -6.10
CA LEU A 69 -8.73 15.23 -6.81
C LEU A 69 -7.87 16.29 -6.14
N GLN A 70 -8.44 17.45 -5.81
CA GLN A 70 -7.70 18.53 -5.15
C GLN A 70 -7.21 18.11 -3.77
N ASP A 71 -8.05 17.41 -3.00
CA ASP A 71 -7.65 16.89 -1.69
C ASP A 71 -6.59 15.80 -1.81
N ALA A 72 -6.67 14.89 -2.79
CA ALA A 72 -5.61 13.92 -3.06
C ALA A 72 -4.27 14.62 -3.38
N LYS A 73 -4.28 15.63 -4.26
CA LYS A 73 -3.10 16.43 -4.58
C LYS A 73 -2.55 17.16 -3.35
N ARG A 74 -3.41 17.66 -2.47
CA ARG A 74 -3.00 18.30 -1.21
C ARG A 74 -2.22 17.35 -0.31
N PHE A 75 -2.74 16.13 -0.07
CA PHE A 75 -2.04 15.09 0.69
C PHE A 75 -0.74 14.66 0.01
N MET A 76 -0.76 14.43 -1.31
CA MET A 76 0.43 14.08 -2.08
C MET A 76 1.51 15.18 -1.94
N ASN A 77 1.16 16.46 -2.13
CA ASN A 77 2.11 17.57 -1.98
C ASN A 77 2.68 17.65 -0.56
N THR A 78 1.88 17.37 0.46
CA THR A 78 2.36 17.35 1.86
C THR A 78 3.41 16.27 2.08
N VAL A 79 3.18 15.02 1.63
CA VAL A 79 4.20 13.97 1.78
C VAL A 79 5.43 14.20 0.89
N LEU A 80 5.28 14.91 -0.24
CA LEU A 80 6.41 15.31 -1.07
C LEU A 80 7.30 16.36 -0.39
N SER A 81 6.72 17.26 0.44
CA SER A 81 7.49 18.29 1.16
C SER A 81 8.30 17.72 2.33
N TYR A 82 7.92 16.58 2.87
CA TYR A 82 8.64 15.98 3.98
C TYR A 82 9.99 15.40 3.51
N GLU A 83 11.04 15.75 4.20
CA GLU A 83 12.37 15.15 3.98
C GLU A 83 12.35 13.65 4.36
N LYS A 84 11.65 13.31 5.44
CA LYS A 84 11.54 11.97 6.00
C LYS A 84 10.08 11.55 6.10
N TRP A 85 9.83 10.24 5.97
CA TRP A 85 8.48 9.67 6.05
C TRP A 85 8.24 8.81 7.29
N GLY A 86 9.18 8.72 8.15
CA GLY A 86 9.09 7.98 9.39
C GLY A 86 9.75 8.75 10.53
N ASN A 87 9.64 8.21 11.72
CA ASN A 87 10.23 8.71 12.94
C ASN A 87 11.12 7.64 13.59
N ALA A 88 11.78 7.99 14.67
CA ALA A 88 12.79 7.16 15.34
C ALA A 88 14.00 6.81 14.44
N HIS A 89 14.71 5.72 14.75
CA HIS A 89 15.94 5.34 14.05
C HIS A 89 15.72 4.66 12.70
N LEU A 90 14.50 4.21 12.41
CA LEU A 90 14.13 3.56 11.14
C LEU A 90 13.39 4.51 10.18
N VAL A 91 13.71 5.81 10.22
CA VAL A 91 13.13 6.78 9.29
C VAL A 91 13.37 6.35 7.83
N ASN A 92 12.33 6.44 6.99
CA ASN A 92 12.33 6.09 5.57
C ASN A 92 12.43 4.58 5.23
N VAL A 93 12.55 3.70 6.20
CA VAL A 93 12.78 2.26 5.94
C VAL A 93 11.85 1.33 6.71
N ASP A 94 10.77 1.83 7.29
CA ASP A 94 9.81 1.04 8.07
C ASP A 94 8.36 1.55 7.89
N LEU A 95 7.45 1.13 8.74
CA LEU A 95 5.99 1.20 8.61
C LEU A 95 5.44 2.51 8.04
N SER A 96 5.73 3.67 8.65
CA SER A 96 5.19 4.96 8.17
C SER A 96 5.63 5.24 6.74
N ALA A 97 6.90 5.03 6.42
CA ALA A 97 7.43 5.21 5.07
C ALA A 97 6.75 4.25 4.07
N SER A 98 6.54 3.00 4.47
CA SER A 98 5.89 2.00 3.60
C SER A 98 4.43 2.29 3.32
N TRP A 99 3.66 2.73 4.33
CA TRP A 99 2.27 3.12 4.12
C TRP A 99 2.15 4.33 3.18
N ILE A 100 3.05 5.33 3.33
CA ILE A 100 3.09 6.47 2.43
C ILE A 100 3.52 6.03 1.03
N LEU A 101 4.57 5.20 0.92
CA LEU A 101 5.06 4.70 -0.36
C LEU A 101 3.96 3.93 -1.11
N PHE A 102 3.24 3.03 -0.43
CA PHE A 102 2.10 2.31 -0.99
C PHE A 102 1.02 3.27 -1.49
N GLY A 103 0.53 4.15 -0.62
CA GLY A 103 -0.56 5.07 -0.96
C GLY A 103 -0.19 6.07 -2.04
N LEU A 104 1.04 6.61 -2.02
CA LEU A 104 1.53 7.53 -3.04
C LEU A 104 1.70 6.84 -4.39
N SER A 105 2.13 5.59 -4.41
CA SER A 105 2.25 4.77 -5.64
C SER A 105 0.89 4.53 -6.27
N LEU A 106 -0.12 4.16 -5.47
CA LEU A 106 -1.51 4.03 -5.95
C LEU A 106 -2.05 5.38 -6.47
N GLY A 107 -1.88 6.45 -5.69
CA GLY A 107 -2.31 7.79 -6.08
C GLY A 107 -1.67 8.25 -7.38
N TYR A 108 -0.37 8.04 -7.54
CA TYR A 108 0.36 8.36 -8.77
C TYR A 108 -0.21 7.62 -9.98
N ASP A 109 -0.33 6.29 -9.90
CA ASP A 109 -0.85 5.49 -11.02
C ASP A 109 -2.30 5.87 -11.36
N TRP A 110 -3.16 6.00 -10.36
CA TRP A 110 -4.59 6.24 -10.57
C TRP A 110 -4.92 7.64 -11.04
N LEU A 111 -4.12 8.64 -10.63
CA LEU A 111 -4.32 10.05 -10.97
C LEU A 111 -3.41 10.53 -12.10
N LYS A 112 -2.49 9.70 -12.60
CA LYS A 112 -1.52 10.07 -13.64
C LYS A 112 -2.11 10.85 -14.83
N PRO A 113 -3.33 10.54 -15.36
CA PRO A 113 -3.94 11.30 -16.44
C PRO A 113 -4.39 12.72 -16.03
N TYR A 114 -4.48 13.01 -14.73
CA TYR A 114 -4.98 14.28 -14.16
C TYR A 114 -3.89 15.11 -13.48
N LEU A 115 -2.64 14.67 -13.60
CA LEU A 115 -1.44 15.34 -13.08
C LEU A 115 -0.73 16.08 -14.22
N SER A 116 -0.20 17.28 -13.92
CA SER A 116 0.72 17.95 -14.83
C SER A 116 2.04 17.17 -14.97
N GLU A 117 2.83 17.43 -15.99
CA GLU A 117 4.14 16.80 -16.16
C GLU A 117 5.09 17.10 -14.99
N GLU A 118 5.02 18.31 -14.44
CA GLU A 118 5.80 18.70 -13.25
C GLU A 118 5.37 17.89 -12.02
N GLU A 119 4.04 17.76 -11.77
CA GLU A 119 3.52 16.94 -10.69
C GLU A 119 3.96 15.48 -10.83
N LYS A 120 3.83 14.90 -12.03
CA LYS A 120 4.26 13.54 -12.33
C LYS A 120 5.73 13.33 -12.01
N GLN A 121 6.59 14.23 -12.48
CA GLN A 121 8.03 14.13 -12.27
C GLN A 121 8.39 14.21 -10.77
N ARG A 122 7.81 15.16 -10.04
CA ARG A 122 8.06 15.32 -8.60
C ARG A 122 7.63 14.08 -7.81
N ILE A 123 6.44 13.55 -8.09
CA ILE A 123 5.91 12.36 -7.41
C ILE A 123 6.77 11.14 -7.75
N PHE A 124 7.07 10.94 -9.02
CA PHE A 124 7.90 9.83 -9.50
C PHE A 124 9.29 9.83 -8.83
N CYS A 125 9.97 10.98 -8.80
CA CYS A 125 11.28 11.09 -8.16
C CYS A 125 11.21 10.76 -6.66
N LYS A 126 10.14 11.16 -5.97
CA LYS A 126 9.96 10.87 -4.54
C LYS A 126 9.68 9.38 -4.29
N ILE A 127 8.83 8.75 -5.09
CA ILE A 127 8.58 7.30 -5.03
C ILE A 127 9.89 6.54 -5.27
N ARG A 128 10.60 6.88 -6.34
CA ARG A 128 11.87 6.26 -6.71
C ARG A 128 12.92 6.35 -5.60
N HIS A 129 13.04 7.55 -5.00
CA HIS A 129 13.98 7.78 -3.89
C HIS A 129 13.66 6.87 -2.68
N HIS A 130 12.41 6.89 -2.20
CA HIS A 130 12.05 6.12 -1.00
C HIS A 130 12.01 4.61 -1.25
N ALA A 131 11.62 4.17 -2.44
CA ALA A 131 11.71 2.76 -2.83
C ALA A 131 13.17 2.27 -2.83
N LYS A 132 14.09 3.09 -3.38
CA LYS A 132 15.52 2.77 -3.36
C LYS A 132 16.08 2.69 -1.96
N VAL A 133 15.79 3.67 -1.10
CA VAL A 133 16.26 3.68 0.31
C VAL A 133 15.76 2.44 1.06
N MET A 134 14.51 2.05 0.87
CA MET A 134 13.94 0.85 1.49
C MET A 134 14.57 -0.44 0.96
N PHE A 135 14.75 -0.54 -0.35
CA PHE A 135 15.38 -1.69 -0.99
C PHE A 135 16.84 -1.86 -0.55
N ASP A 136 17.63 -0.76 -0.55
CA ASP A 136 19.02 -0.78 -0.12
C ASP A 136 19.12 -1.21 1.36
N TYR A 137 18.30 -0.63 2.25
CA TYR A 137 18.26 -1.03 3.66
C TYR A 137 17.95 -2.52 3.82
N ARG A 138 16.93 -3.04 3.11
CA ARG A 138 16.61 -4.47 3.14
C ARG A 138 17.82 -5.32 2.75
N ARG A 139 18.52 -4.94 1.71
CA ARG A 139 19.66 -5.67 1.17
C ARG A 139 20.87 -5.64 2.14
N ASP A 140 21.15 -4.44 2.68
CA ASP A 140 22.28 -4.23 3.58
C ASP A 140 22.07 -4.84 4.96
N THR A 141 20.82 -5.02 5.40
CA THR A 141 20.45 -5.65 6.67
C THR A 141 19.91 -7.07 6.51
N TYR A 142 20.11 -7.70 5.35
CA TYR A 142 19.62 -9.07 5.10
C TYR A 142 20.16 -10.04 6.16
N GLY A 143 19.24 -10.77 6.80
CA GLY A 143 19.55 -11.64 7.94
C GLY A 143 19.26 -11.02 9.30
N SER A 144 18.86 -9.75 9.37
CA SER A 144 18.51 -9.05 10.61
C SER A 144 17.29 -8.16 10.48
N GLY A 145 16.70 -7.74 11.60
CA GLY A 145 15.56 -6.86 11.64
C GLY A 145 14.34 -7.40 10.85
N TRP A 146 13.59 -6.52 10.23
CA TRP A 146 12.40 -6.91 9.44
C TRP A 146 12.77 -7.54 8.09
N SER A 147 13.97 -7.33 7.59
CA SER A 147 14.37 -7.72 6.22
C SER A 147 14.34 -9.23 5.95
N THR A 148 14.35 -10.05 6.99
CA THR A 148 14.26 -11.52 6.89
C THR A 148 13.31 -12.14 7.91
N ASN A 149 12.54 -11.34 8.59
CA ASN A 149 11.54 -11.87 9.53
C ASN A 149 10.21 -12.08 8.81
N PHE A 150 10.10 -13.20 8.08
CA PHE A 150 8.94 -13.53 7.23
C PHE A 150 7.62 -13.71 8.00
N TYR A 151 7.66 -13.85 9.32
CA TYR A 151 6.48 -13.97 10.19
C TYR A 151 5.97 -12.65 10.76
N GLN A 152 6.61 -11.52 10.40
CA GLN A 152 6.38 -10.23 11.05
C GLN A 152 5.72 -9.22 10.13
N ASN A 153 4.77 -8.47 10.69
CA ASN A 153 4.03 -7.45 9.94
C ASN A 153 4.91 -6.39 9.28
N HIS A 154 6.05 -6.02 9.89
CA HIS A 154 7.00 -5.08 9.29
C HIS A 154 7.49 -5.55 7.91
N ASN A 155 7.86 -6.82 7.78
CA ASN A 155 8.25 -7.40 6.49
C ASN A 155 7.10 -7.27 5.48
N TRP A 156 5.89 -7.72 5.83
CA TRP A 156 4.74 -7.74 4.91
C TRP A 156 4.34 -6.35 4.42
N ILE A 157 4.33 -5.37 5.34
CA ILE A 157 3.99 -3.98 5.01
C ILE A 157 5.05 -3.35 4.12
N ASN A 158 6.33 -3.51 4.49
CA ASN A 158 7.44 -2.90 3.78
C ASN A 158 7.58 -3.46 2.37
N MET A 159 7.48 -4.78 2.22
CA MET A 159 7.56 -5.43 0.92
C MET A 159 6.34 -5.13 0.02
N THR A 160 5.15 -4.95 0.60
CA THR A 160 3.97 -4.49 -0.17
C THR A 160 4.14 -3.06 -0.67
N GLY A 161 4.68 -2.16 0.16
CA GLY A 161 5.01 -0.80 -0.24
C GLY A 161 6.02 -0.76 -1.39
N LEU A 162 7.07 -1.57 -1.29
CA LEU A 162 8.10 -1.69 -2.32
C LEU A 162 7.54 -2.26 -3.63
N ALA A 163 6.69 -3.30 -3.56
CA ALA A 163 6.02 -3.86 -4.73
C ALA A 163 5.13 -2.83 -5.45
N ALA A 164 4.32 -2.07 -4.69
CA ALA A 164 3.47 -1.03 -5.26
C ALA A 164 4.30 0.06 -5.96
N ALA A 165 5.42 0.45 -5.38
CA ALA A 165 6.36 1.39 -6.01
C ALA A 165 6.95 0.81 -7.30
N GLY A 166 7.36 -0.46 -7.29
CA GLY A 166 7.83 -1.16 -8.49
C GLY A 166 6.82 -1.12 -9.62
N TYR A 167 5.59 -1.53 -9.36
CA TYR A 167 4.52 -1.50 -10.38
C TYR A 167 4.18 -0.07 -10.85
N ALA A 168 4.21 0.93 -9.95
CA ALA A 168 3.96 2.33 -10.34
C ALA A 168 5.04 2.91 -11.25
N MET A 169 6.28 2.41 -11.14
CA MET A 169 7.44 2.85 -11.92
C MET A 169 7.75 1.96 -13.12
N GLN A 170 7.04 0.85 -13.29
CA GLN A 170 7.31 -0.12 -14.34
C GLN A 170 7.27 0.53 -15.73
N GLY A 171 8.28 0.22 -16.55
CA GLY A 171 8.47 0.84 -17.86
C GLY A 171 9.02 2.26 -17.83
N GLN A 172 9.28 2.84 -16.65
CA GLN A 172 9.84 4.19 -16.47
C GLN A 172 11.17 4.20 -15.70
N ALA A 173 11.45 3.18 -14.89
CA ALA A 173 12.69 3.00 -14.14
C ALA A 173 13.22 1.58 -14.29
N GLU A 174 14.52 1.43 -14.52
CA GLU A 174 15.17 0.13 -14.73
C GLU A 174 15.09 -0.78 -13.48
N GLU A 175 15.15 -0.18 -12.29
CA GLU A 175 15.10 -0.90 -11.01
C GLU A 175 13.69 -1.38 -10.62
N ALA A 176 12.65 -0.93 -11.30
CA ALA A 176 11.25 -1.26 -10.96
C ALA A 176 10.99 -2.78 -10.95
N ASP A 177 11.45 -3.49 -11.98
CA ASP A 177 11.29 -4.94 -12.09
C ASP A 177 12.09 -5.68 -11.01
N THR A 178 13.21 -5.12 -10.55
CA THR A 178 13.98 -5.65 -9.41
C THR A 178 13.17 -5.61 -8.12
N TYR A 179 12.48 -4.49 -7.84
CA TYR A 179 11.65 -4.35 -6.66
C TYR A 179 10.45 -5.29 -6.67
N ILE A 180 9.81 -5.45 -7.83
CA ILE A 180 8.72 -6.41 -8.02
C ILE A 180 9.20 -7.84 -7.77
N LYS A 181 10.33 -8.22 -8.37
CA LYS A 181 10.93 -9.54 -8.23
C LYS A 181 11.28 -9.84 -6.76
N GLU A 182 11.94 -8.90 -6.07
CA GLU A 182 12.33 -9.04 -4.68
C GLU A 182 11.10 -9.26 -3.77
N ALA A 183 10.02 -8.50 -3.99
CA ALA A 183 8.80 -8.69 -3.26
C ALA A 183 8.13 -10.04 -3.54
N LYS A 184 8.17 -10.52 -4.78
CA LYS A 184 7.61 -11.84 -5.14
C LYS A 184 8.37 -12.98 -4.47
N GLU A 185 9.69 -12.92 -4.45
CA GLU A 185 10.53 -13.94 -3.81
C GLU A 185 10.33 -13.94 -2.30
N ASP A 186 10.20 -12.76 -1.69
CA ASP A 186 9.92 -12.61 -0.27
C ASP A 186 8.55 -13.19 0.10
N PHE A 187 7.49 -12.79 -0.59
CA PHE A 187 6.15 -13.27 -0.30
C PHE A 187 5.92 -14.74 -0.65
N ALA A 188 6.64 -15.30 -1.62
CA ALA A 188 6.65 -16.74 -1.83
C ALA A 188 7.10 -17.46 -0.55
N ARG A 189 8.20 -17.01 0.07
CA ARG A 189 8.66 -17.55 1.35
C ARG A 189 7.70 -17.30 2.50
N VAL A 190 7.10 -16.11 2.57
CA VAL A 190 6.08 -15.78 3.59
C VAL A 190 4.93 -16.79 3.50
N PHE A 191 4.34 -17.00 2.32
CA PHE A 191 3.20 -17.91 2.17
C PHE A 191 3.57 -19.39 2.37
N ASP A 192 4.80 -19.78 2.05
CA ASP A 192 5.29 -21.14 2.32
C ASP A 192 5.49 -21.41 3.82
N LEU A 193 5.82 -20.37 4.60
CA LEU A 193 6.09 -20.46 6.03
C LEU A 193 4.85 -20.24 6.90
N MET A 194 3.79 -19.62 6.38
CA MET A 194 2.57 -19.37 7.16
C MET A 194 1.83 -20.66 7.46
N ALA A 195 1.30 -20.76 8.68
CA ALA A 195 0.62 -21.96 9.17
C ALA A 195 -0.61 -22.32 8.32
N GLU A 196 -0.70 -23.59 7.89
CA GLU A 196 -1.80 -24.06 7.02
C GLU A 196 -3.16 -23.96 7.68
N ASP A 197 -3.25 -24.01 9.01
CA ASP A 197 -4.48 -23.84 9.77
C ASP A 197 -4.95 -22.37 9.85
N GLY A 198 -4.18 -21.44 9.30
CA GLY A 198 -4.49 -20.00 9.27
C GLY A 198 -4.10 -19.25 10.53
N SER A 199 -3.43 -19.89 11.51
CA SER A 199 -2.97 -19.21 12.73
C SER A 199 -1.88 -18.19 12.40
N ASN A 200 -1.86 -17.07 13.16
CA ASN A 200 -0.91 -15.98 12.95
C ASN A 200 0.11 -15.96 14.10
N TYR A 201 1.40 -16.01 13.74
CA TYR A 201 2.51 -16.01 14.69
C TYR A 201 2.50 -14.83 15.66
N GLU A 202 2.12 -13.65 15.19
CA GLU A 202 2.06 -12.43 16.01
C GLU A 202 0.75 -12.32 16.85
N GLY A 203 -0.15 -13.31 16.75
CA GLY A 203 -1.40 -13.34 17.49
C GLY A 203 -2.51 -12.48 16.85
N VAL A 204 -3.67 -12.45 17.52
CA VAL A 204 -4.93 -11.89 16.99
C VAL A 204 -4.87 -10.39 16.71
N THR A 205 -4.18 -9.62 17.54
CA THR A 205 -4.06 -8.16 17.36
C THR A 205 -3.32 -7.82 16.07
N TYR A 206 -2.19 -8.45 15.85
CA TYR A 206 -1.39 -8.25 14.64
C TYR A 206 -1.96 -8.99 13.42
N TRP A 207 -2.78 -10.03 13.60
CA TRP A 207 -3.56 -10.61 12.53
C TRP A 207 -4.43 -9.54 11.84
N ARG A 208 -5.07 -8.68 12.64
CA ARG A 208 -5.86 -7.56 12.10
C ARG A 208 -4.98 -6.50 11.46
N TYR A 209 -3.87 -6.12 12.08
CA TYR A 209 -3.01 -5.02 11.65
C TYR A 209 -2.09 -5.42 10.50
N GLY A 210 -1.25 -6.43 10.74
CA GLY A 210 -0.26 -6.90 9.79
C GLY A 210 -0.81 -7.88 8.77
N GLY A 211 -1.66 -8.83 9.22
CA GLY A 211 -2.24 -9.87 8.36
C GLY A 211 -3.07 -9.30 7.20
N MET A 212 -3.67 -8.12 7.36
CA MET A 212 -4.32 -7.41 6.26
C MET A 212 -3.39 -7.22 5.05
N TRP A 213 -2.11 -7.00 5.26
CA TRP A 213 -1.15 -6.77 4.18
C TRP A 213 -0.82 -8.02 3.37
N LEU A 214 -1.00 -9.21 3.94
CA LEU A 214 -0.94 -10.47 3.19
C LEU A 214 -2.05 -10.53 2.14
N PHE A 215 -3.27 -10.10 2.51
CA PHE A 215 -4.39 -9.99 1.55
C PHE A 215 -4.15 -8.88 0.53
N VAL A 216 -3.63 -7.73 0.96
CA VAL A 216 -3.31 -6.60 0.08
C VAL A 216 -2.30 -7.03 -0.97
N TYR A 217 -1.21 -7.68 -0.56
CA TYR A 217 -0.20 -8.15 -1.51
C TYR A 217 -0.73 -9.25 -2.44
N ALA A 218 -1.42 -10.26 -1.89
CA ALA A 218 -2.01 -11.33 -2.69
C ALA A 218 -2.96 -10.79 -3.76
N HIS A 219 -3.76 -9.75 -3.41
CA HIS A 219 -4.64 -9.09 -4.37
C HIS A 219 -3.87 -8.28 -5.41
N LEU A 220 -2.85 -7.54 -5.00
CA LEU A 220 -1.97 -6.79 -5.91
C LEU A 220 -1.38 -7.72 -6.97
N LEU A 221 -0.81 -8.83 -6.54
CA LEU A 221 -0.19 -9.81 -7.43
C LEU A 221 -1.19 -10.49 -8.37
N LYS A 222 -2.38 -10.82 -7.85
CA LYS A 222 -3.47 -11.38 -8.67
C LYS A 222 -3.88 -10.41 -9.78
N VAL A 223 -4.01 -9.12 -9.48
CA VAL A 223 -4.41 -8.11 -10.47
C VAL A 223 -3.30 -7.85 -11.49
N GLN A 224 -2.05 -7.79 -11.04
CA GLN A 224 -0.92 -7.42 -11.92
C GLN A 224 -0.41 -8.60 -12.76
N GLU A 225 -0.38 -9.80 -12.20
CA GLU A 225 0.27 -10.94 -12.84
C GLU A 225 -0.62 -12.19 -12.98
N GLY A 226 -1.85 -12.16 -12.48
CA GLY A 226 -2.78 -13.31 -12.51
C GLY A 226 -2.43 -14.42 -11.51
N ILE A 227 -1.44 -14.23 -10.64
CA ILE A 227 -1.04 -15.22 -9.64
C ILE A 227 -2.01 -15.13 -8.44
N ASP A 228 -2.74 -16.22 -8.17
CA ASP A 228 -3.84 -16.23 -7.20
C ASP A 228 -3.51 -17.03 -5.93
N TYR A 229 -2.91 -16.37 -4.95
CA TYR A 229 -2.65 -16.95 -3.62
C TYR A 229 -3.94 -17.24 -2.84
N PHE A 230 -5.07 -16.60 -3.15
CA PHE A 230 -6.35 -16.95 -2.52
C PHE A 230 -6.80 -18.37 -2.87
N GLN A 231 -6.37 -18.87 -4.05
CA GLN A 231 -6.65 -20.24 -4.49
C GLN A 231 -5.55 -21.22 -4.07
N SER A 232 -4.31 -20.81 -3.95
CA SER A 232 -3.17 -21.72 -3.71
C SER A 232 -2.74 -21.79 -2.25
N SER A 233 -2.83 -20.71 -1.45
CA SER A 233 -2.38 -20.68 -0.06
C SER A 233 -3.38 -21.28 0.91
N PRO A 234 -3.03 -22.35 1.65
CA PRO A 234 -3.86 -22.87 2.76
C PRO A 234 -4.08 -21.82 3.84
N TYR A 235 -3.05 -21.03 4.18
CA TYR A 235 -3.16 -19.94 5.14
C TYR A 235 -4.29 -18.96 4.80
N LEU A 236 -4.31 -18.42 3.58
CA LEU A 236 -5.33 -17.45 3.19
C LEU A 236 -6.74 -18.04 3.16
N LYS A 237 -6.88 -19.33 2.90
CA LYS A 237 -8.16 -20.03 2.96
C LYS A 237 -8.69 -20.19 4.37
N ASN A 238 -7.80 -20.44 5.34
CA ASN A 238 -8.15 -20.86 6.69
C ASN A 238 -8.07 -19.75 7.73
N THR A 239 -7.37 -18.64 7.47
CA THR A 239 -7.04 -17.64 8.50
C THR A 239 -8.27 -16.93 9.10
N PHE A 240 -9.41 -16.91 8.41
CA PHE A 240 -10.65 -16.40 8.99
C PHE A 240 -11.23 -17.33 10.06
N TYR A 241 -11.03 -18.65 9.97
CA TYR A 241 -11.39 -19.58 11.03
C TYR A 241 -10.57 -19.34 12.29
N TYR A 242 -9.25 -19.12 12.14
CA TYR A 242 -8.41 -18.71 13.26
C TYR A 242 -9.02 -17.51 14.01
N ARG A 243 -9.46 -16.47 13.28
CA ARG A 243 -10.08 -15.30 13.89
C ARG A 243 -11.40 -15.62 14.60
N LEU A 244 -12.23 -16.49 14.03
CA LEU A 244 -13.51 -16.91 14.63
C LEU A 244 -13.33 -17.64 15.97
N TYR A 245 -12.29 -18.48 16.07
CA TYR A 245 -12.03 -19.23 17.30
C TYR A 245 -11.31 -18.43 18.40
N GLN A 246 -10.95 -17.19 18.13
CA GLN A 246 -10.29 -16.27 19.09
C GLN A 246 -11.27 -15.22 19.65
N CYS A 247 -12.56 -15.31 19.32
CA CYS A 247 -13.62 -14.39 19.79
C CYS A 247 -14.23 -14.89 21.10
#